data_002e2f1696db272011fed4d98238725f
#
_entry.id   002e2f1696db272011fed4d98238725f
#
_cell.length_a   1.000
_cell.length_b   1.000
_cell.length_c   1.000
_cell.angle_alpha   90.00
_cell.angle_beta   90.00
_cell.angle_gamma   90.00
#
_symmetry.space_group_name_H-M   'P 1'
#
loop_
_entity.id
_entity.type
_entity.pdbx_description
1 polymer ?
#
loop_
_entity_poly.entity_id
_entity_poly.type
_entity_poly.pdbx_seq_one_letter_code
_entity_poly.pdbx_strand_id
1 'polypeptide(L)'
;MGSWYSGNAADDGANTRGWILGHFLDPSAGERSTKDLEVKWGIHPAGEQRAEWVTGDQRTTLVLLVQGHFHVKFHEGDATLTKQGDYLVWGPGTDHSWQAEDDSVIITVRWPSLPH
;
A
#
# COMPACT_ATOMS: atom_id res chain seq x y z
N MET A 1 1.44 -29.95 7.31
CA MET A 1 2.67 -29.19 7.05
C MET A 1 2.35 -27.89 6.34
N GLY A 2 2.97 -26.80 6.76
CA GLY A 2 2.84 -25.54 6.09
C GLY A 2 3.65 -25.47 4.79
N SER A 3 3.41 -24.45 4.02
CA SER A 3 4.21 -24.12 2.85
C SER A 3 4.83 -22.72 3.05
N TRP A 4 5.80 -22.39 2.20
CA TRP A 4 6.48 -21.11 2.32
C TRP A 4 6.89 -20.62 0.94
N TYR A 5 7.11 -19.30 0.86
CA TYR A 5 7.57 -18.65 -0.36
C TYR A 5 8.55 -17.54 0.02
N SER A 6 9.58 -17.37 -0.78
CA SER A 6 10.53 -16.28 -0.68
C SER A 6 10.70 -15.63 -2.04
N GLY A 7 10.61 -14.30 -2.07
CA GLY A 7 10.74 -13.56 -3.32
C GLY A 7 11.21 -12.13 -3.07
N ASN A 8 11.22 -11.34 -4.15
CA ASN A 8 11.56 -9.93 -4.11
C ASN A 8 10.32 -9.12 -4.50
N ALA A 9 9.96 -8.14 -3.67
CA ALA A 9 8.74 -7.38 -3.86
C ALA A 9 8.71 -6.59 -5.18
N ALA A 10 9.84 -5.99 -5.56
CA ALA A 10 9.90 -5.23 -6.81
C ALA A 10 9.73 -6.14 -8.02
N ASP A 11 10.35 -7.32 -7.98
CA ASP A 11 10.23 -8.30 -9.07
C ASP A 11 8.83 -8.90 -9.13
N ASP A 12 8.30 -9.34 -7.98
CA ASP A 12 7.01 -10.01 -7.91
C ASP A 12 5.85 -9.06 -8.22
N GLY A 13 5.98 -7.80 -7.83
CA GLY A 13 4.98 -6.78 -8.07
C GLY A 13 5.08 -6.08 -9.42
N ALA A 14 6.06 -6.41 -10.25
CA ALA A 14 6.33 -5.68 -11.49
C ALA A 14 5.12 -5.63 -12.44
N ASN A 15 4.32 -6.68 -12.49
CA ASN A 15 3.15 -6.78 -13.36
C ASN A 15 1.82 -6.52 -12.65
N THR A 16 1.86 -6.19 -11.36
CA THR A 16 0.68 -5.99 -10.51
C THR A 16 0.72 -4.65 -9.79
N ARG A 17 1.38 -3.66 -10.36
CA ARG A 17 1.52 -2.31 -9.80
C ARG A 17 2.10 -2.30 -8.38
N GLY A 18 2.96 -3.26 -8.08
CA GLY A 18 3.58 -3.41 -6.77
C GLY A 18 2.85 -4.33 -5.80
N TRP A 19 1.67 -4.81 -6.14
CA TRP A 19 0.91 -5.70 -5.27
C TRP A 19 1.52 -7.09 -5.22
N ILE A 20 1.84 -7.59 -4.02
CA ILE A 20 2.51 -8.87 -3.81
C ILE A 20 1.70 -9.90 -3.02
N LEU A 21 0.71 -9.45 -2.26
CA LEU A 21 -0.25 -10.32 -1.56
C LEU A 21 -1.66 -9.75 -1.77
N GLY A 22 -2.65 -10.63 -1.88
CA GLY A 22 -4.04 -10.22 -1.93
C GLY A 22 -4.93 -11.23 -2.65
N HIS A 23 -6.23 -10.90 -2.67
CA HIS A 23 -7.26 -11.73 -3.30
C HIS A 23 -7.11 -11.83 -4.83
N PHE A 24 -6.41 -10.88 -5.43
CA PHE A 24 -6.24 -10.76 -6.89
C PHE A 24 -5.18 -11.70 -7.46
N LEU A 25 -4.41 -12.38 -6.63
CA LEU A 25 -3.44 -13.36 -7.09
C LEU A 25 -4.11 -14.72 -7.31
N ASP A 26 -3.60 -15.44 -8.31
CA ASP A 26 -4.08 -16.79 -8.61
C ASP A 26 -3.87 -17.72 -7.39
N PRO A 27 -4.79 -18.63 -7.12
CA PRO A 27 -4.62 -19.59 -6.01
C PRO A 27 -3.31 -20.39 -6.06
N SER A 28 -2.71 -20.56 -7.24
CA SER A 28 -1.40 -21.20 -7.36
C SER A 28 -0.27 -20.43 -6.69
N ALA A 29 -0.50 -19.16 -6.34
CA ALA A 29 0.46 -18.36 -5.58
C ALA A 29 0.56 -18.77 -4.10
N GLY A 30 -0.28 -19.70 -3.65
CA GLY A 30 -0.25 -20.19 -2.27
C GLY A 30 -0.62 -19.13 -1.25
N GLU A 31 0.19 -18.96 -0.21
CA GLU A 31 -0.08 -18.02 0.88
C GLU A 31 -0.20 -16.57 0.45
N ARG A 32 0.35 -16.20 -0.72
CA ARG A 32 0.22 -14.84 -1.25
C ARG A 32 -1.20 -14.54 -1.75
N SER A 33 -1.93 -15.57 -2.18
CA SER A 33 -3.33 -15.45 -2.58
C SER A 33 -4.18 -15.54 -1.32
N THR A 34 -4.68 -14.40 -0.86
CA THR A 34 -5.42 -14.34 0.41
C THR A 34 -6.46 -13.23 0.39
N LYS A 35 -7.54 -13.44 1.13
CA LYS A 35 -8.58 -12.44 1.37
C LYS A 35 -8.38 -11.71 2.70
N ASP A 36 -7.40 -12.11 3.49
CA ASP A 36 -7.19 -11.54 4.83
C ASP A 36 -6.61 -10.16 4.76
N LEU A 37 -5.67 -9.94 3.84
CA LEU A 37 -5.04 -8.65 3.64
C LEU A 37 -4.43 -8.54 2.24
N GLU A 38 -4.04 -7.33 1.88
CA GLU A 38 -3.29 -7.11 0.65
C GLU A 38 -2.08 -6.23 0.97
N VAL A 39 -0.96 -6.49 0.29
CA VAL A 39 0.32 -5.80 0.53
C VAL A 39 0.89 -5.31 -0.79
N LYS A 40 1.31 -4.04 -0.79
CA LYS A 40 1.90 -3.39 -1.96
C LYS A 40 3.29 -2.86 -1.62
N TRP A 41 4.22 -3.09 -2.53
CA TRP A 41 5.52 -2.42 -2.55
C TRP A 41 5.41 -1.25 -3.52
N GLY A 42 5.28 -0.03 -3.00
CA GLY A 42 5.04 1.16 -3.80
C GLY A 42 6.31 1.94 -4.05
N ILE A 43 6.63 2.19 -5.32
CA ILE A 43 7.73 3.06 -5.73
C ILE A 43 7.11 4.30 -6.36
N HIS A 44 7.35 5.46 -5.76
CA HIS A 44 6.75 6.72 -6.17
C HIS A 44 7.83 7.75 -6.47
N PRO A 45 8.02 8.14 -7.74
CA PRO A 45 8.95 9.20 -8.08
C PRO A 45 8.57 10.54 -7.44
N ALA A 46 9.57 11.37 -7.18
CA ALA A 46 9.35 12.74 -6.68
C ALA A 46 8.33 13.47 -7.54
N GLY A 47 7.35 14.10 -6.91
CA GLY A 47 6.29 14.84 -7.57
C GLY A 47 5.07 14.02 -7.96
N GLU A 48 5.14 12.69 -7.86
CA GLU A 48 3.96 11.86 -8.14
C GLU A 48 2.88 12.13 -7.11
N GLN A 49 1.65 12.26 -7.57
CA GLN A 49 0.52 12.52 -6.68
C GLN A 49 -0.74 11.84 -7.23
N ARG A 50 -1.66 11.56 -6.33
CA ARG A 50 -2.98 11.11 -6.72
C ARG A 50 -3.85 12.32 -6.98
N ALA A 51 -4.33 12.46 -8.22
CA ALA A 51 -5.13 13.62 -8.64
C ALA A 51 -6.51 13.62 -7.99
N GLU A 52 -7.08 12.45 -7.75
CA GLU A 52 -8.43 12.32 -7.19
C GLU A 52 -8.38 11.71 -5.80
N TRP A 53 -9.31 12.13 -4.95
CA TRP A 53 -9.48 11.56 -3.62
C TRP A 53 -10.02 10.13 -3.71
N VAL A 54 -9.48 9.25 -2.88
CA VAL A 54 -10.07 7.93 -2.64
C VAL A 54 -11.22 8.12 -1.66
N THR A 55 -12.40 7.68 -2.04
CA THR A 55 -13.60 7.81 -1.23
C THR A 55 -14.29 6.45 -1.08
N GLY A 56 -14.94 6.24 0.06
CA GLY A 56 -15.76 5.05 0.29
C GLY A 56 -15.00 3.75 0.42
N ASP A 57 -13.68 3.79 0.63
CA ASP A 57 -12.89 2.58 0.83
C ASP A 57 -13.21 1.99 2.21
N GLN A 58 -13.65 0.74 2.23
CA GLN A 58 -14.08 0.06 3.45
C GLN A 58 -12.96 -0.72 4.14
N ARG A 59 -11.74 -0.63 3.63
CA ARG A 59 -10.58 -1.30 4.22
C ARG A 59 -9.89 -0.40 5.23
N THR A 60 -9.26 -1.03 6.22
CA THR A 60 -8.28 -0.36 7.07
C THR A 60 -6.95 -0.39 6.33
N THR A 61 -6.22 0.71 6.35
CA THR A 61 -4.97 0.86 5.59
C THR A 61 -3.84 1.30 6.49
N LEU A 62 -2.70 0.63 6.34
CA LEU A 62 -1.44 1.05 6.94
C LEU A 62 -0.47 1.42 5.81
N VAL A 63 0.21 2.55 5.95
CA VAL A 63 1.29 2.98 5.07
C VAL A 63 2.55 3.13 5.90
N LEU A 64 3.63 2.47 5.48
CA LEU A 64 4.91 2.47 6.17
C LEU A 64 6.00 2.99 5.22
N LEU A 65 6.75 4.00 5.65
CA LEU A 65 7.82 4.59 4.84
C LEU A 65 9.10 3.74 4.95
N VAL A 66 9.59 3.27 3.80
CA VAL A 66 10.90 2.63 3.70
C VAL A 66 11.97 3.69 3.49
N GLN A 67 11.74 4.61 2.54
CA GLN A 67 12.61 5.75 2.29
C GLN A 67 11.83 6.83 1.54
N GLY A 68 12.28 8.07 1.64
CA GLY A 68 11.72 9.20 0.92
C GLY A 68 11.00 10.19 1.81
N HIS A 69 10.03 10.88 1.23
CA HIS A 69 9.25 11.91 1.89
C HIS A 69 7.84 11.87 1.28
N PHE A 70 6.86 11.45 2.07
CA PHE A 70 5.54 11.12 1.56
C PHE A 70 4.45 11.75 2.40
N HIS A 71 3.48 12.39 1.74
CA HIS A 71 2.34 13.03 2.39
C HIS A 71 1.08 12.22 2.11
N VAL A 72 0.25 12.06 3.13
CA VAL A 72 -1.13 11.60 2.96
C VAL A 72 -2.07 12.68 3.45
N LYS A 73 -3.04 13.04 2.62
CA LYS A 73 -3.97 14.13 2.86
C LYS A 73 -5.31 13.59 3.28
N PHE A 74 -5.87 14.15 4.35
CA PHE A 74 -7.22 13.88 4.83
C PHE A 74 -7.99 15.19 4.87
N HIS A 75 -9.32 15.13 5.03
CA HIS A 75 -10.13 16.34 5.13
C HIS A 75 -9.79 17.18 6.37
N GLU A 76 -9.40 16.52 7.47
CA GLU A 76 -9.08 17.20 8.73
C GLU A 76 -7.63 17.65 8.84
N GLY A 77 -6.78 17.30 7.89
CA GLY A 77 -5.35 17.65 7.92
C GLY A 77 -4.49 16.62 7.20
N ASP A 78 -3.20 16.85 7.23
CA ASP A 78 -2.24 16.02 6.50
C ASP A 78 -1.31 15.29 7.47
N ALA A 79 -0.87 14.10 7.07
CA ALA A 79 0.21 13.39 7.73
C ALA A 79 1.41 13.33 6.81
N THR A 80 2.61 13.50 7.37
CA THR A 80 3.86 13.47 6.61
C THR A 80 4.78 12.41 7.18
N LEU A 81 5.30 11.56 6.29
CA LEU A 81 6.25 10.49 6.64
C LEU A 81 7.61 10.90 6.10
N THR A 82 8.61 11.03 6.98
CA THR A 82 9.93 11.56 6.62
C THR A 82 11.10 10.65 6.98
N LYS A 83 10.93 9.78 7.96
CA LYS A 83 11.99 8.88 8.44
C LYS A 83 11.62 7.44 8.11
N GLN A 84 12.63 6.63 7.81
CA GLN A 84 12.44 5.20 7.66
C GLN A 84 11.69 4.65 8.89
N GLY A 85 10.60 3.94 8.63
CA GLY A 85 9.77 3.37 9.69
C GLY A 85 8.60 4.24 10.14
N ASP A 86 8.51 5.49 9.70
CA ASP A 86 7.31 6.29 9.94
C ASP A 86 6.11 5.59 9.31
N TYR A 87 5.00 5.57 10.02
CA TYR A 87 3.81 4.90 9.51
C TYR A 87 2.54 5.66 9.87
N LEU A 88 1.47 5.29 9.18
CA LEU A 88 0.16 5.91 9.28
C LEU A 88 -0.89 4.83 9.11
N VAL A 89 -1.96 4.89 9.90
CA VAL A 89 -3.09 3.95 9.80
C VAL A 89 -4.38 4.74 9.74
N TRP A 90 -5.28 4.36 8.83
CA TRP A 90 -6.64 4.91 8.82
C TRP A 90 -7.68 3.82 8.62
N GLY A 91 -8.86 4.07 9.17
CA GLY A 91 -9.96 3.12 9.17
C GLY A 91 -10.86 3.22 7.94
N PRO A 92 -11.85 2.32 7.86
CA PRO A 92 -12.82 2.32 6.77
C PRO A 92 -13.54 3.67 6.62
N GLY A 93 -13.80 4.05 5.38
CA GLY A 93 -14.54 5.27 5.09
C GLY A 93 -13.74 6.56 5.22
N THR A 94 -12.45 6.50 5.47
CA THR A 94 -11.59 7.68 5.56
C THR A 94 -11.15 8.10 4.16
N ASP A 95 -11.65 9.22 3.70
CA ASP A 95 -11.27 9.77 2.40
C ASP A 95 -9.83 10.29 2.47
N HIS A 96 -9.05 10.01 1.43
CA HIS A 96 -7.65 10.38 1.44
C HIS A 96 -7.10 10.59 0.02
N SER A 97 -5.97 11.27 -0.04
CA SER A 97 -5.14 11.42 -1.23
C SER A 97 -3.67 11.39 -0.78
N TRP A 98 -2.73 11.43 -1.72
CA TRP A 98 -1.32 11.36 -1.37
C TRP A 98 -0.44 12.06 -2.39
N GLN A 99 0.78 12.39 -1.95
CA GLN A 99 1.81 13.02 -2.79
C GLN A 99 3.19 12.61 -2.30
N ALA A 100 4.04 12.19 -3.23
CA ALA A 100 5.46 11.95 -2.96
C ALA A 100 6.23 13.25 -3.22
N GLU A 101 6.91 13.77 -2.20
CA GLU A 101 7.74 14.96 -2.34
C GLU A 101 9.11 14.61 -2.92
N ASP A 102 9.71 13.54 -2.43
CA ASP A 102 10.94 12.95 -2.94
C ASP A 102 10.65 11.57 -3.52
N ASP A 103 11.62 10.99 -4.23
CA ASP A 103 11.54 9.59 -4.61
C ASP A 103 11.29 8.77 -3.34
N SER A 104 10.18 8.05 -3.32
CA SER A 104 9.71 7.37 -2.11
C SER A 104 9.43 5.91 -2.37
N VAL A 105 9.74 5.08 -1.37
CA VAL A 105 9.34 3.67 -1.33
C VAL A 105 8.49 3.47 -0.10
N ILE A 106 7.28 2.97 -0.28
CA ILE A 106 6.35 2.72 0.80
C ILE A 106 5.77 1.31 0.72
N ILE A 107 5.48 0.75 1.88
CA ILE A 107 4.72 -0.48 2.00
C ILE A 107 3.30 -0.11 2.38
N THR A 108 2.32 -0.57 1.59
CA THR A 108 0.91 -0.39 1.91
C THR A 108 0.31 -1.74 2.27
N VAL A 109 -0.37 -1.79 3.40
CA VAL A 109 -1.11 -2.97 3.84
C VAL A 109 -2.56 -2.57 4.03
N ARG A 110 -3.48 -3.33 3.42
CA ARG A 110 -4.92 -3.09 3.57
C ARG A 110 -5.60 -4.38 4.01
N TRP A 111 -6.59 -4.27 4.88
CA TRP A 111 -7.37 -5.43 5.33
C TRP A 111 -8.83 -5.10 5.57
N PRO A 112 -9.73 -6.01 5.20
CA PRO A 112 -9.48 -7.23 4.43
C PRO A 112 -9.11 -6.92 2.98
N SER A 113 -8.63 -7.92 2.23
CA SER A 113 -8.41 -7.78 0.79
C SER A 113 -9.75 -7.91 0.08
N LEU A 114 -10.25 -6.81 -0.48
CA LEU A 114 -11.55 -6.74 -1.10
C LEU A 114 -11.45 -6.33 -2.57
N PRO A 115 -12.30 -6.92 -3.45
CA PRO A 115 -12.43 -6.40 -4.82
C PRO A 115 -13.00 -5.00 -4.80
N HIS A 116 -12.62 -4.22 -5.77
CA HIS A 116 -13.18 -2.89 -6.01
C HIS A 116 -14.45 -2.96 -6.84
#